data_3b8db1de7719f172e0078c2c9c78fd21
#
_entry.id   3b8db1de7719f172e0078c2c9c78fd21
#
_cell.length_a   1.000
_cell.length_b   1.000
_cell.length_c   1.000
_cell.angle_alpha   90.00
_cell.angle_beta   90.00
_cell.angle_gamma   90.00
#
_symmetry.space_group_name_H-M   'P 1'
#
loop_
_entity.id
_entity.type
_entity.pdbx_description
1 polymer ?
#
loop_
_entity_poly.entity_id
_entity_poly.type
_entity_poly.pdbx_seq_one_letter_code
_entity_poly.pdbx_strand_id
1 'polypeptide(L)'
;INLDKFLPSEWGIKLPVTTSLANSISRPKYFPGQDIIVNENNAPDSILSLSTNMNLSIAFSKPSKSDNNLLKYTLDKINTRFSINRQMMSNEIQKEVLAESYQGQMSYALPFGRDNYIKPFKRLAFIPYLGAKIKDTQIYYLPSAFNASVNFNERLGQRTPRKGDKSPDDYNFGLSQSYILDYKLTDKINTKYTRSVNSNMNEYRGYIAVSYTHLTLPTIMPV
;
A
#
# COMPACT_ATOMS: atom_id res chain seq x y z
N ILE A 1 -9.72 13.76 11.27
CA ILE A 1 -9.20 13.97 12.64
C ILE A 1 -7.70 13.70 12.61
N ASN A 2 -6.92 14.51 13.30
CA ASN A 2 -5.48 14.32 13.43
C ASN A 2 -5.17 13.89 14.87
N LEU A 3 -4.82 12.63 15.04
CA LEU A 3 -4.48 12.08 16.36
C LEU A 3 -3.10 12.51 16.86
N ASP A 4 -2.26 13.03 15.95
CA ASP A 4 -0.96 13.61 16.29
C ASP A 4 -1.07 14.79 17.29
N LYS A 5 -2.21 15.46 17.36
CA LYS A 5 -2.45 16.53 18.35
C LYS A 5 -2.46 16.06 19.81
N PHE A 6 -2.63 14.76 20.04
CA PHE A 6 -2.57 14.14 21.36
C PHE A 6 -1.15 13.65 21.72
N LEU A 7 -0.20 13.72 20.80
CA LEU A 7 1.19 13.31 20.99
C LEU A 7 2.06 14.54 21.24
N PRO A 8 3.20 14.38 21.95
CA PRO A 8 4.16 15.46 22.08
C PRO A 8 4.62 15.97 20.72
N SER A 9 4.54 17.28 20.49
CA SER A 9 4.93 17.89 19.19
C SER A 9 6.39 17.66 18.83
N GLU A 10 7.23 17.44 19.83
CA GLU A 10 8.66 17.14 19.67
C GLU A 10 8.91 15.81 18.92
N TRP A 11 7.98 14.88 19.00
CA TRP A 11 8.09 13.61 18.30
C TRP A 11 7.94 13.76 16.77
N GLY A 12 7.29 14.84 16.32
CA GLY A 12 7.10 15.14 14.92
C GLY A 12 6.35 14.07 14.14
N ILE A 13 5.54 13.28 14.81
CA ILE A 13 4.71 12.22 14.23
C ILE A 13 3.44 12.84 13.66
N LYS A 14 2.98 12.32 12.52
CA LYS A 14 1.68 12.63 11.92
C LYS A 14 0.83 11.38 11.87
N LEU A 15 -0.37 11.47 12.43
CA LEU A 15 -1.37 10.40 12.51
C LEU A 15 -2.74 10.90 12.03
N PRO A 16 -2.91 11.20 10.73
CA PRO A 16 -4.21 11.55 10.21
C PRO A 16 -5.14 10.34 10.19
N VAL A 17 -6.35 10.53 10.69
CA VAL A 17 -7.46 9.57 10.62
C VAL A 17 -8.57 10.20 9.82
N THR A 18 -8.99 9.52 8.77
CA THR A 18 -10.11 9.92 7.93
C THR A 18 -11.20 8.87 8.03
N THR A 19 -12.42 9.31 8.30
CA THR A 19 -13.60 8.46 8.27
C THR A 19 -14.67 9.10 7.41
N SER A 20 -15.39 8.28 6.66
CA SER A 20 -16.54 8.70 5.89
C SER A 20 -17.64 7.67 6.01
N LEU A 21 -18.87 8.15 6.10
CA LEU A 21 -20.10 7.37 6.06
C LEU A 21 -21.02 7.99 5.02
N ALA A 22 -21.41 7.20 4.03
CA ALA A 22 -22.33 7.64 3.01
C ALA A 22 -23.49 6.64 2.91
N ASN A 23 -24.71 7.15 3.02
CA ASN A 23 -25.94 6.39 2.83
C ASN A 23 -26.67 6.90 1.59
N SER A 24 -27.13 5.99 0.77
CA SER A 24 -27.93 6.28 -0.41
C SER A 24 -29.15 5.40 -0.44
N ILE A 25 -30.30 5.99 -0.70
CA ILE A 25 -31.58 5.31 -0.86
C ILE A 25 -32.10 5.68 -2.24
N SER A 26 -32.37 4.68 -3.06
CA SER A 26 -32.98 4.85 -4.36
C SER A 26 -34.31 4.06 -4.44
N ARG A 27 -35.32 4.68 -4.97
CA ARG A 27 -36.66 4.12 -5.11
C ARG A 27 -36.95 3.94 -6.59
N PRO A 28 -37.39 2.75 -7.04
CA PRO A 28 -37.86 2.57 -8.41
C PRO A 28 -39.17 3.35 -8.64
N LYS A 29 -39.39 3.80 -9.87
CA LYS A 29 -40.60 4.52 -10.25
C LYS A 29 -41.83 3.63 -10.25
N TYR A 30 -41.63 2.36 -10.61
CA TYR A 30 -42.71 1.38 -10.72
C TYR A 30 -42.42 0.16 -9.86
N PHE A 31 -43.46 -0.54 -9.40
CA PHE A 31 -43.32 -1.84 -8.78
C PHE A 31 -42.73 -2.84 -9.79
N PRO A 32 -41.79 -3.70 -9.34
CA PRO A 32 -41.13 -4.67 -10.20
C PRO A 32 -42.13 -5.57 -10.94
N GLY A 33 -42.00 -5.58 -12.28
CA GLY A 33 -42.89 -6.37 -13.15
C GLY A 33 -44.32 -5.84 -13.28
N GLN A 34 -44.61 -4.60 -12.86
CA GLN A 34 -45.93 -3.97 -12.90
C GLN A 34 -45.82 -2.50 -13.34
N ASP A 35 -46.86 -1.96 -13.95
CA ASP A 35 -46.97 -0.55 -14.32
C ASP A 35 -47.54 0.33 -13.19
N ILE A 36 -47.53 -0.17 -11.96
CA ILE A 36 -48.02 0.53 -10.79
C ILE A 36 -46.95 1.43 -10.25
N ILE A 37 -47.27 2.73 -10.11
CA ILE A 37 -46.31 3.72 -9.56
C ILE A 37 -46.09 3.46 -8.07
N VAL A 38 -44.82 3.48 -7.67
CA VAL A 38 -44.42 3.39 -6.27
C VAL A 38 -44.55 4.77 -5.63
N ASN A 39 -45.44 4.89 -4.65
CA ASN A 39 -45.60 6.08 -3.83
C ASN A 39 -44.83 5.95 -2.51
N GLU A 40 -44.54 7.07 -1.86
CA GLU A 40 -43.77 7.08 -0.59
C GLU A 40 -44.45 6.25 0.51
N ASN A 41 -45.76 6.26 0.53
CA ASN A 41 -46.56 5.59 1.58
C ASN A 41 -46.78 4.08 1.35
N ASN A 42 -46.47 3.56 0.16
CA ASN A 42 -46.71 2.16 -0.19
C ASN A 42 -45.47 1.40 -0.68
N ALA A 43 -44.30 2.01 -0.55
CA ALA A 43 -43.02 1.38 -0.94
C ALA A 43 -42.55 0.41 0.16
N PRO A 44 -42.64 -0.92 -0.06
CA PRO A 44 -42.01 -1.85 0.87
C PRO A 44 -40.47 -1.76 0.78
N ASP A 45 -39.81 -1.99 1.88
CA ASP A 45 -38.32 -1.96 1.94
C ASP A 45 -37.63 -2.93 0.96
N SER A 46 -38.39 -3.96 0.54
CA SER A 46 -37.87 -4.97 -0.39
C SER A 46 -37.59 -4.46 -1.80
N ILE A 47 -38.20 -3.36 -2.22
CA ILE A 47 -37.98 -2.77 -3.55
C ILE A 47 -37.04 -1.57 -3.52
N LEU A 48 -36.71 -1.07 -2.34
CA LEU A 48 -35.76 0.02 -2.19
C LEU A 48 -34.34 -0.48 -2.42
N SER A 49 -33.55 0.31 -3.13
CA SER A 49 -32.10 0.10 -3.22
C SER A 49 -31.42 0.94 -2.15
N LEU A 50 -30.89 0.25 -1.15
CA LEU A 50 -30.15 0.86 -0.03
C LEU A 50 -28.66 0.60 -0.25
N SER A 51 -27.85 1.61 -0.05
CA SER A 51 -26.38 1.47 -0.08
C SER A 51 -25.77 2.27 1.06
N THR A 52 -24.98 1.60 1.87
CA THR A 52 -24.20 2.21 2.96
C THR A 52 -22.72 1.93 2.69
N ASN A 53 -21.93 3.00 2.59
CA ASN A 53 -20.49 2.93 2.45
C ASN A 53 -19.84 3.53 3.67
N MET A 54 -18.98 2.75 4.33
CA MET A 54 -18.16 3.16 5.47
C MET A 54 -16.71 3.04 5.09
N ASN A 55 -15.94 4.11 5.30
CA ASN A 55 -14.51 4.10 5.08
C ASN A 55 -13.80 4.65 6.31
N LEU A 56 -12.77 3.95 6.76
CA LEU A 56 -11.83 4.38 7.78
C LEU A 56 -10.41 4.28 7.21
N SER A 57 -9.63 5.34 7.30
CA SER A 57 -8.23 5.34 6.91
C SER A 57 -7.38 5.97 7.99
N ILE A 58 -6.31 5.31 8.36
CA ILE A 58 -5.30 5.76 9.32
C ILE A 58 -3.97 5.76 8.59
N ALA A 59 -3.23 6.84 8.70
CA ALA A 59 -1.88 6.89 8.18
C ALA A 59 -0.90 7.30 9.28
N PHE A 60 0.33 6.83 9.14
CA PHE A 60 1.45 7.21 10.01
C PHE A 60 2.60 7.72 9.13
N SER A 61 3.16 8.83 9.52
CA SER A 61 4.42 9.33 8.96
C SER A 61 5.15 10.19 10.00
N LYS A 62 6.47 10.23 9.86
CA LYS A 62 7.32 11.08 10.71
C LYS A 62 8.22 11.95 9.83
N PRO A 63 7.74 13.11 9.39
CA PRO A 63 8.49 14.02 8.52
C PRO A 63 9.64 14.75 9.23
N SER A 64 9.59 14.88 10.56
CA SER A 64 10.67 15.51 11.33
C SER A 64 11.89 14.59 11.38
N LYS A 65 13.08 15.16 11.33
CA LYS A 65 14.34 14.43 11.49
C LYS A 65 14.62 14.24 12.99
N SER A 66 14.98 13.03 13.36
CA SER A 66 15.41 12.70 14.71
C SER A 66 16.91 12.86 14.87
N ASP A 67 17.35 13.28 16.05
CA ASP A 67 18.78 13.35 16.41
C ASP A 67 19.33 11.95 16.73
N ASN A 68 18.48 11.06 17.22
CA ASN A 68 18.86 9.68 17.49
C ASN A 68 19.01 8.90 16.17
N ASN A 69 20.18 8.31 15.95
CA ASN A 69 20.49 7.56 14.74
C ASN A 69 19.53 6.38 14.48
N LEU A 70 19.06 5.68 15.52
CA LEU A 70 18.10 4.60 15.34
C LEU A 70 16.77 5.12 14.77
N LEU A 71 16.24 6.19 15.35
CA LEU A 71 15.00 6.79 14.87
C LEU A 71 15.15 7.38 13.46
N LYS A 72 16.27 8.02 13.19
CA LYS A 72 16.62 8.63 11.90
C LYS A 72 16.64 7.63 10.75
N TYR A 73 17.13 6.42 10.99
CA TYR A 73 17.24 5.38 9.95
C TYR A 73 16.08 4.37 9.97
N THR A 74 15.17 4.45 10.95
CA THR A 74 14.00 3.59 11.06
C THR A 74 12.71 4.38 10.89
N LEU A 75 12.19 4.97 11.99
CA LEU A 75 10.87 5.62 12.03
C LEU A 75 10.75 6.83 11.10
N ASP A 76 11.83 7.64 10.94
CA ASP A 76 11.82 8.80 10.05
C ASP A 76 11.72 8.41 8.57
N LYS A 77 11.86 7.12 8.24
CA LYS A 77 11.88 6.59 6.87
C LYS A 77 10.68 5.70 6.56
N ILE A 78 9.85 5.43 7.57
CA ILE A 78 8.66 4.59 7.43
C ILE A 78 7.43 5.48 7.23
N ASN A 79 6.64 5.12 6.23
CA ASN A 79 5.28 5.61 6.05
C ASN A 79 4.36 4.41 6.00
N THR A 80 3.27 4.46 6.76
CA THR A 80 2.24 3.42 6.74
C THR A 80 0.87 4.01 6.50
N ARG A 81 0.03 3.25 5.84
CA ARG A 81 -1.39 3.54 5.68
C ARG A 81 -2.17 2.25 5.86
N PHE A 82 -3.22 2.32 6.63
CA PHE A 82 -4.19 1.26 6.78
C PHE A 82 -5.58 1.82 6.47
N SER A 83 -6.37 1.08 5.71
CA SER A 83 -7.75 1.47 5.40
C SER A 83 -8.68 0.27 5.46
N ILE A 84 -9.87 0.53 5.98
CA ILE A 84 -11.00 -0.39 6.02
C ILE A 84 -12.11 0.26 5.19
N ASN A 85 -12.63 -0.47 4.23
CA ASN A 85 -13.83 -0.10 3.50
C ASN A 85 -14.88 -1.19 3.68
N ARG A 86 -16.08 -0.78 4.07
CA ARG A 86 -17.23 -1.67 4.22
C ARG A 86 -18.40 -1.09 3.42
N GLN A 87 -18.90 -1.87 2.49
CA GLN A 87 -20.06 -1.54 1.70
C GLN A 87 -21.17 -2.55 1.97
N MET A 88 -22.34 -2.05 2.33
CA MET A 88 -23.55 -2.84 2.52
C MET A 88 -24.58 -2.35 1.51
N MET A 89 -25.16 -3.26 0.78
CA MET A 89 -26.19 -2.96 -0.22
C MET A 89 -27.36 -3.93 -0.07
N SER A 90 -28.56 -3.43 -0.32
CA SER A 90 -29.75 -4.25 -0.51
C SER A 90 -30.56 -3.70 -1.66
N ASN A 91 -31.26 -4.58 -2.36
CA ASN A 91 -32.15 -4.20 -3.46
C ASN A 91 -33.27 -5.26 -3.63
N GLU A 92 -34.02 -5.16 -4.69
CA GLU A 92 -35.10 -6.06 -5.01
C GLU A 92 -34.67 -7.53 -5.12
N ILE A 93 -33.48 -7.81 -5.67
CA ILE A 93 -32.97 -9.17 -5.94
C ILE A 93 -32.16 -9.67 -4.74
N GLN A 94 -31.35 -8.80 -4.16
CA GLN A 94 -30.42 -9.12 -3.07
C GLN A 94 -30.97 -8.58 -1.76
N LYS A 95 -31.17 -9.48 -0.78
CA LYS A 95 -31.52 -9.10 0.58
C LYS A 95 -30.37 -8.33 1.23
N GLU A 96 -29.16 -8.80 0.99
CA GLU A 96 -27.93 -8.22 1.53
C GLU A 96 -26.76 -8.55 0.62
N VAL A 97 -25.96 -7.54 0.32
CA VAL A 97 -24.64 -7.65 -0.28
C VAL A 97 -23.68 -6.95 0.66
N LEU A 98 -22.75 -7.68 1.24
CA LEU A 98 -21.68 -7.17 2.07
C LEU A 98 -20.37 -7.28 1.31
N ALA A 99 -19.66 -6.17 1.17
CA ALA A 99 -18.30 -6.15 0.66
C ALA A 99 -17.40 -5.44 1.68
N GLU A 100 -16.42 -6.15 2.17
CA GLU A 100 -15.41 -5.61 3.10
C GLU A 100 -14.04 -5.68 2.45
N SER A 101 -13.25 -4.63 2.62
CA SER A 101 -11.84 -4.66 2.21
C SER A 101 -10.96 -4.03 3.27
N TYR A 102 -9.86 -4.69 3.54
CA TYR A 102 -8.80 -4.27 4.44
C TYR A 102 -7.54 -4.09 3.61
N GLN A 103 -6.99 -2.89 3.62
CA GLN A 103 -5.79 -2.58 2.85
C GLN A 103 -4.75 -1.97 3.78
N GLY A 104 -3.54 -2.49 3.70
CA GLY A 104 -2.41 -1.93 4.41
C GLY A 104 -1.23 -1.74 3.48
N GLN A 105 -0.57 -0.62 3.66
CA GLN A 105 0.65 -0.27 2.95
C GLN A 105 1.69 0.21 3.94
N MET A 106 2.87 -0.35 3.86
CA MET A 106 4.06 0.14 4.57
C MET A 106 5.15 0.39 3.54
N SER A 107 5.75 1.56 3.59
CA SER A 107 6.89 1.91 2.76
C SER A 107 8.04 2.42 3.61
N TYR A 108 9.23 2.00 3.24
CA TYR A 108 10.49 2.43 3.82
C TYR A 108 11.36 2.99 2.70
N ALA A 109 11.87 4.21 2.87
CA ALA A 109 12.68 4.88 1.87
C ALA A 109 13.95 5.46 2.52
N LEU A 110 15.09 4.86 2.24
CA LEU A 110 16.38 5.30 2.74
C LEU A 110 17.25 5.85 1.60
N PRO A 111 17.34 7.18 1.46
CA PRO A 111 18.35 7.78 0.59
C PRO A 111 19.71 7.78 1.29
N PHE A 112 20.74 7.35 0.60
CA PHE A 112 22.13 7.52 1.01
C PHE A 112 22.65 8.85 0.50
N GLY A 113 23.58 9.47 1.21
CA GLY A 113 24.21 10.72 0.77
C GLY A 113 24.98 10.56 -0.55
N ARG A 114 25.18 11.66 -1.24
CA ARG A 114 25.98 11.67 -2.49
C ARG A 114 27.47 11.87 -2.26
N ASP A 115 27.91 12.05 -1.02
CA ASP A 115 29.31 12.33 -0.66
C ASP A 115 30.11 11.05 -0.39
N ASN A 116 29.51 9.89 -0.66
CA ASN A 116 30.06 8.56 -0.44
C ASN A 116 30.83 8.03 -1.66
N TYR A 117 31.76 8.82 -2.16
CA TYR A 117 32.58 8.44 -3.32
C TYR A 117 34.08 8.59 -3.05
N ILE A 118 34.88 7.87 -3.84
CA ILE A 118 36.32 8.02 -3.93
C ILE A 118 36.72 8.42 -5.35
N LYS A 119 37.83 9.10 -5.48
CA LYS A 119 38.46 9.45 -6.77
C LYS A 119 39.78 8.67 -6.93
N PRO A 120 39.75 7.38 -7.29
CA PRO A 120 40.91 6.52 -7.29
C PRO A 120 41.96 6.96 -8.34
N PHE A 121 41.48 7.54 -9.44
CA PHE A 121 42.31 7.90 -10.58
C PHE A 121 42.94 9.30 -10.48
N LYS A 122 42.75 10.02 -9.37
CA LYS A 122 43.31 11.35 -9.16
C LYS A 122 44.84 11.35 -9.30
N ARG A 123 45.50 10.28 -8.88
CA ARG A 123 46.95 10.10 -8.96
C ARG A 123 47.44 9.78 -10.38
N LEU A 124 46.60 9.38 -11.30
CA LEU A 124 46.92 9.07 -12.70
C LEU A 124 46.85 10.30 -13.62
N ALA A 125 46.70 11.49 -13.04
CA ALA A 125 46.64 12.74 -13.80
C ALA A 125 47.90 13.03 -14.62
N PHE A 126 49.05 12.39 -14.29
CA PHE A 126 50.30 12.52 -15.01
C PHE A 126 50.35 11.81 -16.37
N ILE A 127 49.42 10.90 -16.63
CA ILE A 127 49.35 10.19 -17.92
C ILE A 127 48.71 11.12 -18.97
N PRO A 128 49.47 11.49 -20.03
CA PRO A 128 48.97 12.36 -21.06
C PRO A 128 47.72 11.76 -21.73
N TYR A 129 46.71 12.61 -22.06
CA TYR A 129 45.47 12.26 -22.75
C TYR A 129 44.48 11.37 -21.98
N LEU A 130 44.94 10.26 -21.37
CA LEU A 130 44.08 9.36 -20.61
C LEU A 130 43.79 9.91 -19.20
N GLY A 131 44.83 10.38 -18.51
CA GLY A 131 44.75 10.91 -17.15
C GLY A 131 43.78 12.09 -17.06
N ALA A 132 43.78 12.98 -18.04
CA ALA A 132 42.90 14.14 -18.07
C ALA A 132 41.40 13.73 -18.14
N LYS A 133 41.05 12.60 -18.80
CA LYS A 133 39.70 12.11 -18.95
C LYS A 133 39.17 11.32 -17.74
N ILE A 134 40.06 10.64 -17.00
CA ILE A 134 39.60 9.72 -15.94
C ILE A 134 39.89 10.25 -14.51
N LYS A 135 40.71 11.27 -14.33
CA LYS A 135 41.12 11.79 -13.02
C LYS A 135 39.96 12.19 -12.12
N ASP A 136 38.88 12.69 -12.72
CA ASP A 136 37.70 13.18 -12.02
C ASP A 136 36.59 12.13 -11.86
N THR A 137 36.83 10.90 -12.34
CA THR A 137 35.86 9.81 -12.20
C THR A 137 35.63 9.49 -10.72
N GLN A 138 34.37 9.59 -10.30
CA GLN A 138 33.95 9.25 -8.96
C GLN A 138 33.43 7.80 -8.95
N ILE A 139 33.87 7.02 -8.00
CA ILE A 139 33.36 5.68 -7.72
C ILE A 139 32.64 5.74 -6.40
N TYR A 140 31.32 5.49 -6.42
CA TYR A 140 30.48 5.48 -5.23
C TYR A 140 30.54 4.10 -4.60
N TYR A 141 30.75 4.03 -3.29
CA TYR A 141 30.86 2.77 -2.53
C TYR A 141 29.58 2.41 -1.76
N LEU A 142 28.61 3.32 -1.64
CA LEU A 142 27.29 3.05 -1.09
C LEU A 142 26.20 3.17 -2.17
N PRO A 143 25.08 2.46 -2.01
CA PRO A 143 23.91 2.67 -2.86
C PRO A 143 23.43 4.12 -2.83
N SER A 144 22.69 4.53 -3.85
CA SER A 144 22.07 5.86 -3.91
C SER A 144 20.80 5.91 -3.09
N ALA A 145 20.01 4.82 -3.14
CA ALA A 145 18.77 4.68 -2.37
C ALA A 145 18.41 3.22 -2.18
N PHE A 146 17.75 2.95 -1.07
CA PHE A 146 17.07 1.69 -0.82
C PHE A 146 15.60 1.99 -0.51
N ASN A 147 14.69 1.35 -1.24
CA ASN A 147 13.26 1.44 -1.04
C ASN A 147 12.68 0.05 -0.83
N ALA A 148 11.85 -0.10 0.18
CA ALA A 148 11.09 -1.32 0.43
C ALA A 148 9.63 -0.96 0.63
N SER A 149 8.72 -1.75 0.08
CA SER A 149 7.30 -1.60 0.32
C SER A 149 6.63 -2.94 0.49
N VAL A 150 5.66 -2.95 1.39
CA VAL A 150 4.78 -4.10 1.65
C VAL A 150 3.36 -3.60 1.55
N ASN A 151 2.56 -4.28 0.74
CA ASN A 151 1.14 -3.99 0.58
C ASN A 151 0.36 -5.28 0.82
N PHE A 152 -0.68 -5.21 1.61
CA PHE A 152 -1.66 -6.27 1.71
C PHE A 152 -3.05 -5.76 1.34
N ASN A 153 -3.85 -6.64 0.78
CA ASN A 153 -5.22 -6.36 0.41
C ASN A 153 -6.06 -7.62 0.65
N GLU A 154 -6.95 -7.52 1.61
CA GLU A 154 -7.91 -8.55 1.93
C GLU A 154 -9.31 -8.07 1.52
N ARG A 155 -10.07 -8.91 0.86
CA ARG A 155 -11.44 -8.64 0.43
C ARG A 155 -12.34 -9.80 0.80
N LEU A 156 -13.49 -9.48 1.34
CA LEU A 156 -14.57 -10.40 1.64
C LEU A 156 -15.85 -9.91 0.98
N GLY A 157 -16.45 -10.75 0.14
CA GLY A 157 -17.74 -10.50 -0.48
C GLY A 157 -18.74 -11.55 -0.02
N GLN A 158 -19.90 -11.12 0.45
CA GLN A 158 -21.02 -12.00 0.80
C GLN A 158 -22.29 -11.51 0.09
N ARG A 159 -23.04 -12.45 -0.47
CA ARG A 159 -24.29 -12.15 -1.15
C ARG A 159 -25.40 -13.07 -0.67
N THR A 160 -26.46 -12.48 -0.16
CA THR A 160 -27.66 -13.18 0.28
C THR A 160 -28.82 -12.76 -0.60
N PRO A 161 -29.29 -13.61 -1.53
CA PRO A 161 -30.43 -13.31 -2.36
C PRO A 161 -31.72 -13.31 -1.54
N ARG A 162 -32.77 -12.65 -2.02
CA ARG A 162 -34.07 -12.69 -1.38
C ARG A 162 -34.81 -14.02 -1.61
N LYS A 163 -34.44 -14.72 -2.69
CA LYS A 163 -34.94 -16.06 -3.03
C LYS A 163 -33.78 -16.97 -3.36
N GLY A 164 -33.81 -18.20 -2.86
CA GLY A 164 -32.75 -19.19 -3.06
C GLY A 164 -31.70 -19.16 -1.94
N ASP A 165 -30.68 -19.96 -2.14
CA ASP A 165 -29.61 -20.16 -1.17
C ASP A 165 -28.58 -19.02 -1.20
N LYS A 166 -27.93 -18.79 -0.07
CA LYS A 166 -26.82 -17.86 0.04
C LYS A 166 -25.68 -18.27 -0.91
N SER A 167 -25.16 -17.33 -1.69
CA SER A 167 -23.97 -17.58 -2.51
C SER A 167 -22.74 -17.87 -1.64
N PRO A 168 -21.81 -18.69 -2.12
CA PRO A 168 -20.51 -18.84 -1.45
C PRO A 168 -19.83 -17.48 -1.22
N ASP A 169 -19.12 -17.38 -0.12
CA ASP A 169 -18.36 -16.16 0.19
C ASP A 169 -17.23 -16.00 -0.84
N ASP A 170 -17.07 -14.79 -1.36
CA ASP A 170 -15.94 -14.40 -2.20
C ASP A 170 -14.84 -13.84 -1.31
N TYR A 171 -13.71 -14.54 -1.24
CA TYR A 171 -12.59 -14.15 -0.39
C TYR A 171 -11.30 -14.09 -1.19
N ASN A 172 -10.58 -12.99 -1.05
CA ASN A 172 -9.27 -12.81 -1.65
C ASN A 172 -8.36 -12.05 -0.70
N PHE A 173 -7.20 -12.65 -0.40
CA PHE A 173 -6.14 -12.05 0.39
C PHE A 173 -4.82 -12.11 -0.36
N GLY A 174 -4.28 -10.96 -0.70
CA GLY A 174 -3.01 -10.80 -1.40
C GLY A 174 -2.00 -10.01 -0.58
N LEU A 175 -0.74 -10.43 -0.65
CA LEU A 175 0.41 -9.74 -0.10
C LEU A 175 1.40 -9.46 -1.22
N SER A 176 1.80 -8.21 -1.40
CA SER A 176 2.86 -7.83 -2.33
C SER A 176 4.00 -7.14 -1.60
N GLN A 177 5.22 -7.51 -1.96
CA GLN A 177 6.44 -6.95 -1.43
C GLN A 177 7.29 -6.46 -2.60
N SER A 178 7.90 -5.30 -2.46
CA SER A 178 8.81 -4.75 -3.45
C SER A 178 10.04 -4.18 -2.77
N TYR A 179 11.20 -4.54 -3.28
CA TYR A 179 12.51 -4.08 -2.82
C TYR A 179 13.24 -3.49 -4.00
N ILE A 180 13.71 -2.27 -3.87
CA ILE A 180 14.43 -1.54 -4.91
C ILE A 180 15.72 -1.01 -4.32
N LEU A 181 16.83 -1.38 -4.92
CA LEU A 181 18.15 -0.86 -4.60
C LEU A 181 18.69 -0.12 -5.82
N ASP A 182 18.83 1.18 -5.71
CA ASP A 182 19.44 2.02 -6.72
C ASP A 182 20.92 2.21 -6.38
N TYR A 183 21.81 1.83 -7.28
CA TYR A 183 23.24 1.92 -7.08
C TYR A 183 23.90 2.63 -8.26
N LYS A 184 24.44 3.79 -7.97
CA LYS A 184 25.25 4.57 -8.89
C LYS A 184 26.73 4.18 -8.66
N LEU A 185 27.28 3.38 -9.56
CA LEU A 185 28.69 2.96 -9.44
C LEU A 185 29.65 4.11 -9.80
N THR A 186 29.34 4.81 -10.89
CA THR A 186 30.07 6.01 -11.34
C THR A 186 29.09 7.04 -11.88
N ASP A 187 29.56 8.22 -12.28
CA ASP A 187 28.71 9.23 -12.91
C ASP A 187 28.04 8.76 -14.21
N LYS A 188 28.57 7.71 -14.83
CA LYS A 188 28.10 7.17 -16.11
C LYS A 188 27.45 5.80 -15.98
N ILE A 189 27.63 5.10 -14.86
CA ILE A 189 27.13 3.74 -14.67
C ILE A 189 26.21 3.73 -13.48
N ASN A 190 24.92 3.54 -13.77
CA ASN A 190 23.86 3.36 -12.78
C ASN A 190 23.30 1.93 -12.93
N THR A 191 23.10 1.28 -11.79
CA THR A 191 22.46 -0.03 -11.72
C THR A 191 21.24 0.05 -10.82
N LYS A 192 20.23 -0.76 -11.11
CA LYS A 192 19.02 -0.86 -10.32
C LYS A 192 18.69 -2.32 -10.12
N TYR A 193 18.58 -2.72 -8.89
CA TYR A 193 18.06 -4.03 -8.54
C TYR A 193 16.64 -3.88 -8.04
N THR A 194 15.73 -4.67 -8.63
CA THR A 194 14.32 -4.69 -8.22
C THR A 194 13.90 -6.13 -7.98
N ARG A 195 13.31 -6.37 -6.81
CA ARG A 195 12.69 -7.64 -6.47
C ARG A 195 11.25 -7.39 -6.07
N SER A 196 10.33 -8.09 -6.73
CA SER A 196 8.89 -8.06 -6.39
C SER A 196 8.43 -9.48 -6.07
N VAL A 197 7.68 -9.61 -5.00
CA VAL A 197 7.09 -10.87 -4.56
C VAL A 197 5.60 -10.64 -4.37
N ASN A 198 4.77 -11.42 -5.05
CA ASN A 198 3.33 -11.44 -4.87
C ASN A 198 2.92 -12.80 -4.33
N SER A 199 2.18 -12.80 -3.23
CA SER A 199 1.74 -14.00 -2.55
C SER A 199 0.21 -14.01 -2.46
N ASN A 200 -0.38 -15.14 -2.79
CA ASN A 200 -1.78 -15.41 -2.50
C ASN A 200 -1.87 -16.00 -1.09
N MET A 201 -2.62 -15.33 -0.23
CA MET A 201 -2.76 -15.66 1.19
C MET A 201 -4.16 -16.17 1.52
N ASN A 202 -4.94 -16.63 0.54
CA ASN A 202 -6.34 -17.01 0.71
C ASN A 202 -6.55 -18.13 1.73
N GLU A 203 -5.55 -18.99 1.93
CA GLU A 203 -5.59 -20.08 2.94
C GLU A 203 -5.55 -19.57 4.38
N TYR A 204 -5.12 -18.31 4.58
CA TYR A 204 -4.96 -17.69 5.91
C TYR A 204 -6.14 -16.80 6.30
N ARG A 205 -7.35 -17.14 5.89
CA ARG A 205 -8.55 -16.39 6.21
C ARG A 205 -8.65 -16.11 7.72
N GLY A 206 -8.69 -14.82 8.08
CA GLY A 206 -8.81 -14.38 9.47
C GLY A 206 -7.53 -14.45 10.31
N TYR A 207 -6.38 -14.80 9.74
CA TYR A 207 -5.09 -14.75 10.39
C TYR A 207 -4.16 -13.80 9.65
N ILE A 208 -3.64 -12.80 10.34
CA ILE A 208 -2.46 -12.06 9.89
C ILE A 208 -1.25 -12.94 10.22
N ALA A 209 -1.07 -14.02 9.48
CA ALA A 209 0.11 -14.85 9.58
C ALA A 209 1.22 -14.19 8.76
N VAL A 210 2.28 -13.76 9.43
CA VAL A 210 3.55 -13.43 8.79
C VAL A 210 4.17 -14.75 8.34
N SER A 211 3.87 -15.17 7.12
CA SER A 211 4.53 -16.32 6.52
C SER A 211 5.97 -15.94 6.19
N TYR A 212 6.91 -16.67 6.77
CA TYR A 212 8.30 -16.61 6.35
C TYR A 212 8.42 -17.20 4.95
N THR A 213 8.42 -16.36 3.93
CA THR A 213 8.80 -16.82 2.59
C THR A 213 10.27 -17.15 2.58
N HIS A 214 10.63 -18.36 2.19
CA HIS A 214 12.01 -18.78 1.97
C HIS A 214 12.70 -17.78 1.04
N LEU A 215 13.77 -17.16 1.52
CA LEU A 215 14.71 -16.39 0.73
C LEU A 215 15.47 -17.37 -0.18
N THR A 216 14.93 -17.64 -1.35
CA THR A 216 15.74 -18.21 -2.42
C THR A 216 16.58 -17.09 -3.00
N LEU A 217 17.86 -17.11 -2.70
CA LEU A 217 18.85 -16.30 -3.40
C LEU A 217 18.76 -16.61 -4.90
N PRO A 218 18.80 -15.60 -5.78
CA PRO A 218 18.88 -15.86 -7.21
C PRO A 218 20.17 -16.63 -7.48
N THR A 219 20.02 -17.84 -8.00
CA THR A 219 21.13 -18.63 -8.51
C THR A 219 21.67 -17.89 -9.73
N ILE A 220 22.87 -17.39 -9.66
CA ILE A 220 23.61 -16.91 -10.84
C ILE A 220 23.94 -18.19 -11.61
N MET A 221 23.26 -18.45 -12.73
CA MET A 221 23.73 -19.46 -13.65
C MET A 221 24.96 -18.93 -14.35
N PRO A 222 26.09 -19.65 -14.30
CA PRO A 222 27.20 -19.34 -15.17
C PRO A 222 26.82 -19.70 -16.62
N VAL A 223 27.09 -18.77 -17.53
CA VAL A 223 27.06 -18.98 -18.98
C VAL A 223 28.35 -19.69 -19.37
#